data_c2c1e1297451bf0326956053f452dca0
#
_entry.id   c2c1e1297451bf0326956053f452dca0
#
_cell.length_a   1.000
_cell.length_b   1.000
_cell.length_c   1.000
_cell.angle_alpha   90.00
_cell.angle_beta   90.00
_cell.angle_gamma   90.00
#
_symmetry.space_group_name_H-M   'P 1'
#
loop_
_entity.id
_entity.type
_entity.pdbx_description
1 polymer ?
#
loop_
_entity_poly.entity_id
_entity_poly.type
_entity_poly.pdbx_seq_one_letter_code
_entity_poly.pdbx_strand_id
1 'polypeptide(L)' 'MRYSIYKKKSSNEYHLHKSSGYSWNCEPTETSVCKKSTTAESKLVSACIIAGDARHKAAEIGESFCGTCVSHLYRKY' A
#
# COMPACT_ATOMS: atom_id res chain seq x y z
N MET A 1 11.26 -2.15 -6.62
CA MET A 1 10.13 -1.25 -6.34
C MET A 1 9.69 -1.39 -4.89
N ARG A 2 9.55 -0.29 -4.20
CA ARG A 2 9.07 -0.32 -2.84
C ARG A 2 7.65 0.20 -2.75
N TYR A 3 6.96 -0.17 -1.69
CA TYR A 3 5.56 0.20 -1.50
C TYR A 3 5.32 0.64 -0.07
N SER A 4 4.27 1.43 0.10
CA SER A 4 3.80 1.81 1.43
C SER A 4 2.34 1.40 1.53
N ILE A 5 1.92 1.00 2.72
CA ILE A 5 0.55 0.59 2.97
C ILE A 5 -0.11 1.64 3.85
N TYR A 6 -1.27 2.11 3.40
CA TYR A 6 -2.07 3.09 4.12
C TYR A 6 -3.44 2.53 4.41
N LYS A 7 -3.99 2.89 5.56
CA LYS A 7 -5.35 2.55 5.91
C LYS A 7 -6.21 3.79 5.78
N LYS A 8 -7.30 3.70 5.03
CA LYS A 8 -8.21 4.82 4.82
C LYS A 8 -8.86 5.19 6.15
N LYS A 9 -8.86 6.49 6.49
CA LYS A 9 -9.37 6.94 7.78
C LYS A 9 -10.87 6.76 7.96
N SER A 10 -11.60 6.86 6.86
CA SER A 10 -13.07 6.77 6.90
C SER A 10 -13.60 5.35 6.84
N SER A 11 -12.73 4.37 6.71
CA SER A 11 -13.14 2.97 6.62
C SER A 11 -11.99 2.09 7.05
N ASN A 12 -12.20 0.76 7.02
CA ASN A 12 -11.14 -0.19 7.35
C ASN A 12 -10.41 -0.68 6.11
N GLU A 13 -10.49 0.08 5.03
CA GLU A 13 -9.91 -0.32 3.76
C GLU A 13 -8.43 0.03 3.71
N TYR A 14 -7.59 -0.92 3.30
CA TYR A 14 -6.15 -0.71 3.16
C TYR A 14 -5.80 -0.58 1.68
N HIS A 15 -4.89 0.32 1.39
CA HIS A 15 -4.47 0.59 0.02
C HIS A 15 -2.95 0.61 -0.09
N LEU A 16 -2.46 0.33 -1.27
CA LEU A 16 -1.04 0.27 -1.56
C LEU A 16 -0.63 1.51 -2.36
N HIS A 17 0.49 2.11 -1.97
CA HIS A 17 1.07 3.24 -2.68
C HIS A 17 2.47 2.86 -3.13
N LYS A 18 2.84 3.23 -4.37
CA LYS A 18 4.22 3.08 -4.81
C LYS A 18 5.07 4.06 -4.01
N SER A 19 6.30 3.68 -3.75
CA SER A 19 7.18 4.53 -2.94
C SER A 19 8.60 4.48 -3.46
N SER A 20 9.37 5.52 -3.16
CA SER A 20 10.80 5.55 -3.44
C SER A 20 11.54 5.79 -2.13
N GLY A 21 12.84 5.45 -2.12
CA GLY A 21 13.66 5.62 -0.94
C GLY A 21 13.60 4.42 -0.02
N TYR A 22 14.09 4.62 1.18
CA TYR A 22 14.17 3.56 2.20
C TYR A 22 13.30 3.95 3.39
N SER A 23 13.26 3.08 4.41
CA SER A 23 12.40 3.33 5.56
C SER A 23 12.71 4.65 6.27
N TRP A 24 13.95 5.11 6.22
CA TRP A 24 14.34 6.35 6.90
C TRP A 24 14.11 7.60 6.04
N ASN A 25 13.84 7.44 4.75
CA ASN A 25 13.52 8.58 3.89
C ASN A 25 12.49 8.18 2.83
N CYS A 26 11.43 7.56 3.30
CA CYS A 26 10.40 7.02 2.43
C CYS A 26 9.54 8.13 1.82
N GLU A 27 9.33 8.04 0.51
CA GLU A 27 8.50 9.00 -0.23
C GLU A 27 7.42 8.26 -1.00
N PRO A 28 6.27 7.99 -0.36
CA PRO A 28 5.17 7.34 -1.07
C PRO A 28 4.49 8.31 -2.04
N THR A 29 3.90 7.75 -3.09
CA THR A 29 3.11 8.56 -3.99
C THR A 29 1.83 8.98 -3.28
N GLU A 30 1.32 10.15 -3.65
CA GLU A 30 0.14 10.68 -3.01
C GLU A 30 -1.10 9.82 -3.24
N THR A 31 -1.20 9.21 -4.41
CA THR A 31 -2.37 8.41 -4.78
C THR A 31 -2.04 6.93 -4.75
N SER A 32 -2.98 6.11 -4.29
CA SER A 32 -2.80 4.65 -4.25
C SER A 32 -2.68 4.08 -5.66
N VAL A 33 -2.16 2.84 -5.77
CA VAL A 33 -2.02 2.19 -7.07
C VAL A 33 -3.36 1.94 -7.74
N CYS A 34 -4.43 1.81 -6.96
CA CYS A 34 -5.78 1.66 -7.51
C CYS A 34 -6.43 3.01 -7.81
N LYS A 35 -5.78 4.11 -7.43
CA LYS A 35 -6.23 5.47 -7.67
C LYS A 35 -7.53 5.84 -6.97
N LYS A 36 -7.90 5.09 -5.94
CA LYS A 36 -9.14 5.34 -5.20
C LYS A 36 -8.92 5.99 -3.84
N SER A 37 -7.67 6.19 -3.43
CA SER A 37 -7.38 6.75 -2.13
C SER A 37 -6.11 7.58 -2.20
N THR A 38 -5.98 8.54 -1.28
CA THR A 38 -4.80 9.40 -1.22
C THR A 38 -4.21 9.35 0.17
N THR A 39 -2.96 9.79 0.30
CA THR A 39 -2.30 9.81 1.61
C THR A 39 -3.01 10.77 2.57
N ALA A 40 -3.58 11.85 2.05
CA ALA A 40 -4.28 12.82 2.89
C ALA A 40 -5.49 12.22 3.58
N GLU A 41 -6.12 11.23 2.96
CA GLU A 41 -7.31 10.58 3.51
C GLU A 41 -6.98 9.33 4.31
N SER A 42 -5.71 9.04 4.49
CA SER A 42 -5.28 7.75 5.01
C SER A 42 -4.21 7.91 6.08
N LYS A 43 -4.00 6.82 6.82
CA LYS A 43 -2.99 6.74 7.87
C LYS A 43 -1.94 5.73 7.46
N LEU A 44 -0.67 6.07 7.62
CA LEU A 44 0.43 5.18 7.25
C LEU A 44 0.46 3.96 8.15
N VAL A 45 0.58 2.79 7.55
CA VAL A 45 0.69 1.53 8.26
C VAL A 45 2.10 0.96 8.12
N SER A 46 2.61 0.91 6.90
CA SER A 46 3.97 0.42 6.64
C SER A 46 4.61 1.28 5.56
N ALA A 47 5.86 1.66 5.75
CA ALA A 47 6.55 2.58 4.85
C ALA A 47 7.68 1.90 4.11
N CYS A 48 7.71 2.09 2.79
CA CYS A 48 8.81 1.67 1.91
C CYS A 48 9.27 0.23 2.13
N ILE A 49 8.33 -0.70 2.03
CA ILE A 49 8.63 -2.12 2.11
C ILE A 49 8.76 -2.71 0.71
N ILE A 50 9.47 -3.83 0.59
CA ILE A 50 9.63 -4.50 -0.69
C ILE A 50 8.35 -5.24 -1.07
N ALA A 51 8.21 -5.61 -2.35
CA ALA A 51 6.99 -6.25 -2.83
C ALA A 51 6.66 -7.54 -2.09
N GLY A 52 7.67 -8.33 -1.73
CA GLY A 52 7.44 -9.56 -0.98
C GLY A 52 6.82 -9.29 0.38
N ASP A 53 7.34 -8.28 1.09
CA ASP A 53 6.78 -7.91 2.38
C ASP A 53 5.37 -7.35 2.22
N ALA A 54 5.14 -6.59 1.15
CA ALA A 54 3.80 -6.04 0.90
C ALA A 54 2.79 -7.16 0.67
N ARG A 55 3.17 -8.19 -0.08
CA ARG A 55 2.29 -9.34 -0.29
C ARG A 55 1.99 -10.06 1.02
N HIS A 56 3.01 -10.20 1.87
CA HIS A 56 2.84 -10.84 3.17
C HIS A 56 1.86 -10.05 4.04
N LYS A 57 2.03 -8.73 4.09
CA LYS A 57 1.14 -7.86 4.85
C LYS A 57 -0.29 -7.93 4.31
N ALA A 58 -0.44 -7.94 2.99
CA ALA A 58 -1.77 -8.01 2.39
C ALA A 58 -2.46 -9.31 2.78
N ALA A 59 -1.73 -10.41 2.82
CA ALA A 59 -2.30 -11.69 3.22
C ALA A 59 -2.73 -11.67 4.68
N GLU A 60 -1.95 -11.02 5.55
CA GLU A 60 -2.30 -10.90 6.96
C GLU A 60 -3.54 -10.04 7.17
N ILE A 61 -3.66 -8.96 6.41
CA ILE A 61 -4.78 -8.03 6.52
C ILE A 61 -6.07 -8.67 5.96
N GLY A 62 -5.94 -9.43 4.89
CA GLY A 62 -7.07 -10.16 4.33
C GLY A 62 -8.03 -9.28 3.56
N GLU A 63 -9.34 -9.50 3.79
CA GLU A 63 -10.38 -8.86 2.99
C GLU A 63 -10.41 -7.34 3.06
N SER A 64 -9.83 -6.77 4.10
CA SER A 64 -9.81 -5.32 4.24
C SER A 64 -8.84 -4.65 3.29
N PHE A 65 -7.94 -5.41 2.67
CA PHE A 65 -7.00 -4.86 1.71
C PHE A 65 -7.69 -4.73 0.35
N CYS A 66 -7.51 -3.58 -0.29
CA CYS A 66 -8.13 -3.33 -1.59
C CYS A 66 -7.72 -4.39 -2.61
N GLY A 67 -8.71 -5.02 -3.23
CA GLY A 67 -8.45 -6.10 -4.20
C GLY A 67 -7.62 -5.64 -5.39
N THR A 68 -7.86 -4.43 -5.88
CA THR A 68 -7.08 -3.89 -6.99
C THR A 68 -5.63 -3.70 -6.60
N CYS A 69 -5.37 -3.26 -5.36
CA CYS A 69 -4.01 -3.09 -4.87
C CYS A 69 -3.31 -4.44 -4.74
N VAL A 70 -4.03 -5.45 -4.25
CA VAL A 70 -3.48 -6.80 -4.15
C VAL A 70 -3.13 -7.33 -5.54
N SER A 71 -4.03 -7.14 -6.51
CA SER A 71 -3.78 -7.57 -7.87
C SER A 71 -2.52 -6.95 -8.44
N HIS A 72 -2.26 -5.69 -8.12
CA HIS A 72 -1.05 -5.01 -8.57
C HIS A 72 0.20 -5.73 -8.07
N LEU A 73 0.17 -6.24 -6.84
CA LEU A 73 1.32 -6.93 -6.26
C LEU A 73 1.62 -8.26 -6.94
N TYR A 74 0.61 -8.89 -7.50
CA TYR A 74 0.77 -10.21 -8.16
C TYR A 74 0.77 -10.13 -9.67
N ARG A 75 0.76 -8.91 -10.22
CA ARG A 75 0.71 -8.72 -11.65
C ARG A 75 1.95 -9.24 -12.33
N LYS A 76 1.72 -9.95 -13.40
CA LYS A 76 2.79 -10.24 -14.18
C LYS A 76 3.80 -11.07 -13.61
N TYR A 77 3.65 -12.13 -13.29
CA TYR A 77 4.64 -13.10 -12.92
C TYR A 77 4.33 -14.41 -13.60
#